data_5682fb7dce8e95f6fbf8681aee9a928f
#
_entry.id   5682fb7dce8e95f6fbf8681aee9a928f
#
_cell.length_a   1.000
_cell.length_b   1.000
_cell.length_c   1.000
_cell.angle_alpha   90.00
_cell.angle_beta   90.00
_cell.angle_gamma   90.00
#
_symmetry.space_group_name_H-M   'P 1'
#
loop_
_entity.id
_entity.type
_entity.pdbx_description
1 polymer ?
#
loop_
_entity_poly.entity_id
_entity_poly.type
_entity_poly.pdbx_seq_one_letter_code
_entity_poly.pdbx_strand_id
1 'polypeptide(L)'
;MTISVIVPCFNEEESIPLFHEAMEAVKYKIRDQFEYIFVNDGSTDQTLPVLRELSSRCPDVHYLSFSRNFGKEAALYAGLQEASGDFVTVMDVDLQDPPELLVEMKAMLDSNPELDCVGTRRTTREGEPPIRSFFANLFYKLINKISQVEMVDGARDFRLMRRQMVEAILEVSEYNRFSKGI
;
A
#
# COMPACT_ATOMS: atom_id res chain seq x y z
N MET A 1 7.05 14.67 -11.32
CA MET A 1 6.47 13.32 -11.46
C MET A 1 5.25 13.23 -10.53
N THR A 2 4.38 12.24 -10.74
CA THR A 2 3.20 12.03 -9.87
C THR A 2 3.34 10.71 -9.11
N ILE A 3 3.01 10.71 -7.82
CA ILE A 3 2.98 9.52 -6.97
C ILE A 3 1.53 9.25 -6.58
N SER A 4 1.00 8.09 -6.99
CA SER A 4 -0.30 7.61 -6.54
C SER A 4 -0.15 6.85 -5.23
N VAL A 5 -0.90 7.24 -4.21
CA VAL A 5 -0.92 6.61 -2.88
C VAL A 5 -2.25 5.87 -2.73
N ILE A 6 -2.21 4.55 -2.77
CA ILE A 6 -3.38 3.68 -2.62
C ILE A 6 -3.55 3.32 -1.15
N VAL A 7 -4.71 3.61 -0.59
CA VAL A 7 -5.02 3.44 0.82
C VAL A 7 -6.32 2.66 1.01
N PRO A 8 -6.24 1.33 1.23
CA PRO A 8 -7.43 0.55 1.55
C PRO A 8 -7.93 0.91 2.95
N CYS A 9 -9.23 1.11 3.11
CA CYS A 9 -9.87 1.53 4.36
C CYS A 9 -11.08 0.65 4.69
N PHE A 10 -11.16 0.19 5.93
CA PHE A 10 -12.35 -0.49 6.46
C PHE A 10 -12.56 -0.12 7.93
N ASN A 11 -13.57 0.73 8.22
CA ASN A 11 -13.85 1.30 9.53
C ASN A 11 -12.64 2.09 10.09
N GLU A 12 -12.23 3.13 9.37
CA GLU A 12 -11.01 3.93 9.63
C GLU A 12 -11.32 5.44 9.73
N GLU A 13 -12.50 5.80 10.24
CA GLU A 13 -12.95 7.19 10.33
C GLU A 13 -11.99 8.11 11.07
N GLU A 14 -11.29 7.59 12.09
CA GLU A 14 -10.33 8.36 12.90
C GLU A 14 -8.94 8.43 12.26
N SER A 15 -8.53 7.37 11.55
CA SER A 15 -7.18 7.23 10.99
C SER A 15 -6.97 8.06 9.73
N ILE A 16 -8.00 8.23 8.89
CA ILE A 16 -7.91 8.90 7.59
C ILE A 16 -7.38 10.33 7.69
N PRO A 17 -7.92 11.21 8.57
CA PRO A 17 -7.41 12.58 8.68
C PRO A 17 -5.94 12.62 9.12
N LEU A 18 -5.55 11.76 10.06
CA LEU A 18 -4.19 11.66 10.59
C LEU A 18 -3.20 11.18 9.51
N PHE A 19 -3.62 10.17 8.74
CA PHE A 19 -2.86 9.67 7.62
C PHE A 19 -2.61 10.77 6.57
N HIS A 20 -3.66 11.48 6.16
CA HIS A 20 -3.55 12.54 5.17
C HIS A 20 -2.61 13.67 5.65
N GLU A 21 -2.73 14.10 6.90
CA GLU A 21 -1.83 15.10 7.48
C GLU A 21 -0.36 14.64 7.46
N ALA A 22 -0.09 13.39 7.85
CA ALA A 22 1.26 12.82 7.82
C ALA A 22 1.82 12.77 6.39
N MET A 23 0.99 12.40 5.40
CA MET A 23 1.39 12.34 4.01
C MET A 23 1.66 13.71 3.38
N GLU A 24 0.95 14.77 3.79
CA GLU A 24 1.24 16.13 3.34
C GLU A 24 2.64 16.60 3.78
N ALA A 25 3.10 16.17 4.96
CA ALA A 25 4.48 16.44 5.40
C ALA A 25 5.52 15.70 4.53
N VAL A 26 5.23 14.49 4.07
CA VAL A 26 6.09 13.72 3.15
C VAL A 26 6.10 14.34 1.76
N LYS A 27 4.93 14.71 1.22
CA LYS A 27 4.77 15.40 -0.06
C LYS A 27 5.64 16.67 -0.14
N TYR A 28 5.66 17.46 0.92
CA TYR A 28 6.52 18.65 1.00
C TYR A 28 8.02 18.33 0.88
N LYS A 29 8.47 17.18 1.42
CA LYS A 29 9.88 16.73 1.33
C LYS A 29 10.25 16.22 -0.05
N ILE A 30 9.36 15.42 -0.69
CA ILE A 30 9.60 14.80 -2.01
C ILE A 30 9.50 15.83 -3.13
N ARG A 31 8.60 16.82 -3.03
CA ARG A 31 8.33 17.88 -4.02
C ARG A 31 7.80 17.38 -5.37
N ASP A 32 7.25 16.17 -5.41
CA ASP A 32 6.48 15.65 -6.54
C ASP A 32 4.97 15.93 -6.33
N GLN A 33 4.18 15.74 -7.38
CA GLN A 33 2.73 15.74 -7.25
C GLN A 33 2.27 14.43 -6.60
N PHE A 34 1.20 14.51 -5.83
CA PHE A 34 0.57 13.34 -5.21
C PHE A 34 -0.88 13.25 -5.65
N GLU A 35 -1.36 12.03 -5.82
CA GLU A 35 -2.78 11.69 -5.82
C GLU A 35 -3.03 10.63 -4.76
N TYR A 36 -4.05 10.82 -3.94
CA TYR A 36 -4.46 9.88 -2.92
C TYR A 36 -5.70 9.14 -3.40
N ILE A 37 -5.68 7.82 -3.38
CA ILE A 37 -6.77 6.95 -3.80
C ILE A 37 -7.18 6.09 -2.60
N PHE A 38 -8.15 6.59 -1.83
CA PHE A 38 -8.73 5.85 -0.73
C PHE A 38 -9.76 4.86 -1.25
N VAL A 39 -9.66 3.61 -0.85
CA VAL A 39 -10.64 2.58 -1.23
C VAL A 39 -11.39 2.12 0.00
N ASN A 40 -12.61 2.61 0.17
CA ASN A 40 -13.51 2.21 1.24
C ASN A 40 -14.11 0.83 0.94
N ASP A 41 -13.67 -0.18 1.66
CA ASP A 41 -14.09 -1.57 1.50
C ASP A 41 -15.38 -1.88 2.28
N GLY A 42 -16.43 -1.08 2.01
CA GLY A 42 -17.76 -1.28 2.57
C GLY A 42 -17.84 -1.04 4.08
N SER A 43 -17.21 0.02 4.57
CA SER A 43 -17.25 0.42 5.99
C SER A 43 -18.67 0.68 6.48
N THR A 44 -18.89 0.48 7.78
CA THR A 44 -20.17 0.66 8.47
C THR A 44 -20.18 1.86 9.42
N ASP A 45 -19.03 2.48 9.63
CA ASP A 45 -18.82 3.69 10.44
C ASP A 45 -18.89 4.98 9.59
N GLN A 46 -18.28 6.09 10.04
CA GLN A 46 -18.23 7.37 9.31
C GLN A 46 -17.08 7.46 8.29
N THR A 47 -16.39 6.36 7.95
CA THR A 47 -15.30 6.34 6.97
C THR A 47 -15.71 7.01 5.65
N LEU A 48 -16.84 6.62 5.05
CA LEU A 48 -17.29 7.18 3.78
C LEU A 48 -17.65 8.67 3.86
N PRO A 49 -18.40 9.16 4.85
CA PRO A 49 -18.58 10.59 5.09
C PRO A 49 -17.27 11.38 5.21
N VAL A 50 -16.28 10.86 5.98
CA VAL A 50 -14.96 11.48 6.15
C VAL A 50 -14.24 11.59 4.81
N LEU A 51 -14.23 10.54 4.00
CA LEU A 51 -13.60 10.54 2.67
C LEU A 51 -14.27 11.55 1.72
N ARG A 52 -15.59 11.65 1.74
CA ARG A 52 -16.34 12.64 0.94
C ARG A 52 -15.98 14.07 1.32
N GLU A 53 -15.88 14.34 2.61
CA GLU A 53 -15.49 15.65 3.11
C GLU A 53 -14.04 15.97 2.71
N LEU A 54 -13.11 15.05 2.91
CA LEU A 54 -11.70 15.22 2.56
C LEU A 54 -11.54 15.48 1.05
N SER A 55 -12.15 14.66 0.20
CA SER A 55 -12.11 14.83 -1.27
C SER A 55 -12.72 16.15 -1.75
N SER A 56 -13.73 16.69 -1.04
CA SER A 56 -14.31 18.00 -1.38
C SER A 56 -13.37 19.18 -1.11
N ARG A 57 -12.43 19.03 -0.18
CA ARG A 57 -11.46 20.05 0.23
C ARG A 57 -10.12 19.92 -0.48
N CYS A 58 -9.73 18.70 -0.82
CA CYS A 58 -8.42 18.37 -1.37
C CYS A 58 -8.59 17.77 -2.78
N PRO A 59 -8.26 18.53 -3.85
CA PRO A 59 -8.49 18.09 -5.24
C PRO A 59 -7.66 16.87 -5.64
N ASP A 60 -6.58 16.58 -4.93
CA ASP A 60 -5.69 15.44 -5.12
C ASP A 60 -6.14 14.19 -4.35
N VAL A 61 -7.28 14.28 -3.63
CA VAL A 61 -7.88 13.16 -2.91
C VAL A 61 -9.07 12.60 -3.68
N HIS A 62 -8.95 11.34 -4.08
CA HIS A 62 -9.97 10.54 -4.73
C HIS A 62 -10.39 9.41 -3.82
N TYR A 63 -11.61 8.90 -3.98
CA TYR A 63 -12.05 7.72 -3.26
C TYR A 63 -12.94 6.81 -4.11
N LEU A 64 -12.80 5.52 -3.88
CA LEU A 64 -13.70 4.47 -4.32
C LEU A 64 -14.48 3.95 -3.11
N SER A 65 -15.72 3.51 -3.31
CA SER A 65 -16.50 2.91 -2.23
C SER A 65 -17.23 1.67 -2.70
N PHE A 66 -16.92 0.55 -2.07
CA PHE A 66 -17.58 -0.71 -2.33
C PHE A 66 -18.92 -0.79 -1.60
N SER A 67 -19.86 -1.53 -2.18
CA SER A 67 -21.20 -1.74 -1.61
C SER A 67 -21.21 -2.65 -0.37
N ARG A 68 -20.15 -3.44 -0.18
CA ARG A 68 -19.89 -4.32 0.97
C ARG A 68 -18.40 -4.58 1.08
N ASN A 69 -17.96 -5.23 2.17
CA ASN A 69 -16.59 -5.70 2.30
C ASN A 69 -16.30 -6.83 1.31
N PHE A 70 -15.28 -6.62 0.46
CA PHE A 70 -14.74 -7.58 -0.51
C PHE A 70 -13.32 -8.03 -0.14
N GLY A 71 -12.73 -7.41 0.88
CA GLY A 71 -11.38 -7.69 1.38
C GLY A 71 -10.29 -6.79 0.81
N LYS A 72 -9.20 -6.69 1.57
CA LYS A 72 -8.06 -5.79 1.28
C LYS A 72 -7.51 -5.97 -0.14
N GLU A 73 -7.38 -7.21 -0.62
CA GLU A 73 -6.84 -7.50 -1.95
C GLU A 73 -7.71 -6.90 -3.08
N ALA A 74 -9.04 -6.96 -2.92
CA ALA A 74 -9.96 -6.33 -3.88
C ALA A 74 -9.83 -4.80 -3.87
N ALA A 75 -9.68 -4.21 -2.67
CA ALA A 75 -9.47 -2.77 -2.52
C ALA A 75 -8.15 -2.32 -3.13
N LEU A 76 -7.06 -3.07 -2.91
CA LEU A 76 -5.76 -2.80 -3.52
C LEU A 76 -5.83 -2.85 -5.04
N TYR A 77 -6.46 -3.88 -5.58
CA TYR A 77 -6.61 -4.04 -7.03
C TYR A 77 -7.40 -2.88 -7.67
N ALA A 78 -8.52 -2.49 -7.06
CA ALA A 78 -9.30 -1.35 -7.53
C ALA A 78 -8.48 -0.04 -7.47
N GLY A 79 -7.72 0.17 -6.40
CA GLY A 79 -6.82 1.31 -6.28
C GLY A 79 -5.72 1.32 -7.34
N LEU A 80 -5.10 0.16 -7.65
CA LEU A 80 -4.11 0.03 -8.70
C LEU A 80 -4.66 0.36 -10.09
N GLN A 81 -5.93 0.01 -10.37
CA GLN A 81 -6.60 0.33 -11.63
C GLN A 81 -6.86 1.84 -11.80
N GLU A 82 -7.17 2.55 -10.72
CA GLU A 82 -7.43 4.00 -10.73
C GLU A 82 -6.14 4.84 -10.71
N ALA A 83 -5.04 4.28 -10.23
CA ALA A 83 -3.79 4.99 -10.09
C ALA A 83 -3.26 5.48 -11.44
N SER A 84 -2.92 6.78 -11.55
CA SER A 84 -2.43 7.41 -12.78
C SER A 84 -0.96 7.87 -12.72
N GLY A 85 -0.36 7.91 -11.53
CA GLY A 85 0.98 8.42 -11.29
C GLY A 85 2.11 7.62 -11.94
N ASP A 86 3.27 8.27 -12.12
CA ASP A 86 4.51 7.65 -12.61
C ASP A 86 5.04 6.59 -11.64
N PHE A 87 4.76 6.81 -10.36
CA PHE A 87 5.03 5.88 -9.26
C PHE A 87 3.74 5.59 -8.52
N VAL A 88 3.63 4.37 -7.99
CA VAL A 88 2.48 3.94 -7.20
C VAL A 88 2.96 3.31 -5.90
N THR A 89 2.39 3.74 -4.79
CA THR A 89 2.63 3.15 -3.49
C THR A 89 1.34 2.64 -2.87
N VAL A 90 1.44 1.57 -2.09
CA VAL A 90 0.35 1.03 -1.27
C VAL A 90 0.72 1.26 0.18
N MET A 91 -0.19 1.84 0.96
CA MET A 91 0.02 2.12 2.37
C MET A 91 -1.22 1.79 3.19
N ASP A 92 -1.02 1.22 4.37
CA ASP A 92 -2.08 1.07 5.36
C ASP A 92 -2.33 2.41 6.06
N VAL A 93 -3.60 2.70 6.33
CA VAL A 93 -4.04 4.00 6.88
C VAL A 93 -3.63 4.20 8.35
N ASP A 94 -3.28 3.11 9.06
CA ASP A 94 -3.01 3.09 10.51
C ASP A 94 -1.61 3.61 10.91
N LEU A 95 -0.81 4.06 9.94
CA LEU A 95 0.54 4.61 10.13
C LEU A 95 1.53 3.66 10.86
N GLN A 96 1.28 2.35 10.86
CA GLN A 96 2.25 1.37 11.40
C GLN A 96 3.56 1.35 10.61
N ASP A 97 3.50 1.72 9.34
CA ASP A 97 4.67 1.96 8.50
C ASP A 97 4.93 3.47 8.41
N PRO A 98 6.12 3.96 8.80
CA PRO A 98 6.42 5.38 8.78
C PRO A 98 6.36 5.94 7.35
N PRO A 99 5.50 6.94 7.06
CA PRO A 99 5.37 7.52 5.73
C PRO A 99 6.67 8.16 5.20
N GLU A 100 7.56 8.57 6.10
CA GLU A 100 8.86 9.17 5.77
C GLU A 100 9.76 8.23 4.96
N LEU A 101 9.58 6.91 5.08
CA LEU A 101 10.31 5.92 4.28
C LEU A 101 10.08 6.11 2.78
N LEU A 102 8.95 6.71 2.39
CA LEU A 102 8.67 7.01 0.98
C LEU A 102 9.71 7.95 0.37
N VAL A 103 10.30 8.85 1.16
CA VAL A 103 11.37 9.76 0.72
C VAL A 103 12.61 8.95 0.30
N GLU A 104 13.01 7.98 1.13
CA GLU A 104 14.17 7.12 0.87
C GLU A 104 13.90 6.19 -0.31
N MET A 105 12.70 5.58 -0.36
CA MET A 105 12.30 4.69 -1.46
C MET A 105 12.31 5.43 -2.80
N LYS A 106 11.80 6.67 -2.83
CA LYS A 106 11.81 7.51 -4.03
C LYS A 106 13.23 7.83 -4.47
N ALA A 107 14.10 8.22 -3.55
CA ALA A 107 15.50 8.49 -3.84
C ALA A 107 16.24 7.24 -4.37
N MET A 108 15.92 6.05 -3.86
CA MET A 108 16.49 4.78 -4.35
C MET A 108 16.06 4.50 -5.79
N LEU A 109 14.78 4.65 -6.12
CA LEU A 109 14.28 4.47 -7.49
C LEU A 109 14.86 5.51 -8.45
N ASP A 110 14.96 6.77 -8.04
CA ASP A 110 15.53 7.83 -8.88
C ASP A 110 17.00 7.59 -9.21
N SER A 111 17.76 7.04 -8.26
CA SER A 111 19.19 6.75 -8.41
C SER A 111 19.47 5.46 -9.19
N ASN A 112 18.49 4.57 -9.33
CA ASN A 112 18.65 3.25 -9.94
C ASN A 112 17.54 2.98 -10.96
N PRO A 113 17.73 3.36 -12.24
CA PRO A 113 16.71 3.17 -13.27
C PRO A 113 16.31 1.71 -13.53
N GLU A 114 17.18 0.76 -13.18
CA GLU A 114 16.95 -0.68 -13.33
C GLU A 114 16.02 -1.27 -12.25
N LEU A 115 15.73 -0.49 -11.19
CA LEU A 115 14.82 -0.94 -10.14
C LEU A 115 13.38 -0.54 -10.48
N ASP A 116 12.48 -1.50 -10.47
CA ASP A 116 11.05 -1.29 -10.67
C ASP A 116 10.25 -1.15 -9.38
N CYS A 117 10.80 -1.64 -8.26
CA CYS A 117 10.14 -1.63 -6.97
C CYS A 117 11.13 -1.51 -5.82
N VAL A 118 10.75 -0.76 -4.80
CA VAL A 118 11.40 -0.74 -3.48
C VAL A 118 10.34 -1.01 -2.43
N GLY A 119 10.55 -2.04 -1.62
CA GLY A 119 9.62 -2.43 -0.56
C GLY A 119 10.25 -2.31 0.83
N THR A 120 9.39 -2.16 1.84
CA THR A 120 9.81 -2.17 3.24
C THR A 120 9.90 -3.59 3.78
N ARG A 121 10.85 -3.81 4.68
CA ARG A 121 11.01 -5.07 5.40
C ARG A 121 11.13 -4.81 6.89
N ARG A 122 10.37 -5.59 7.68
CA ARG A 122 10.51 -5.56 9.14
C ARG A 122 11.81 -6.26 9.55
N THR A 123 12.73 -5.54 10.20
CA THR A 123 14.05 -6.08 10.60
C THR A 123 14.04 -6.67 11.99
N THR A 124 13.11 -6.27 12.88
CA THR A 124 13.03 -6.74 14.26
C THR A 124 11.65 -7.30 14.59
N ARG A 125 11.62 -8.46 15.27
CA ARG A 125 10.43 -9.08 15.84
C ARG A 125 10.39 -8.90 17.37
N GLU A 126 10.85 -7.77 17.87
CA GLU A 126 10.81 -7.50 19.29
C GLU A 126 9.35 -7.49 19.78
N GLY A 127 9.07 -8.33 20.79
CA GLY A 127 7.74 -8.48 21.39
C GLY A 127 6.85 -9.58 20.82
N GLU A 128 7.26 -10.33 19.78
CA GLU A 128 6.49 -11.49 19.33
C GLU A 128 6.77 -12.75 20.17
N PRO A 129 5.74 -13.54 20.54
CA PRO A 129 5.94 -14.83 21.21
C PRO A 129 6.80 -15.75 20.33
N PRO A 130 7.82 -16.48 20.91
CA PRO A 130 8.73 -17.31 20.15
C PRO A 130 8.03 -18.43 19.36
N ILE A 131 6.89 -18.91 19.85
CA ILE A 131 6.06 -19.90 19.18
C ILE A 131 5.53 -19.38 17.84
N ARG A 132 5.07 -18.12 17.77
CA ARG A 132 4.55 -17.50 16.54
C ARG A 132 5.65 -17.32 15.50
N SER A 133 6.84 -16.90 15.93
CA SER A 133 8.01 -16.78 15.04
C SER A 133 8.46 -18.12 14.48
N PHE A 134 8.38 -19.22 15.28
CA PHE A 134 8.69 -20.56 14.82
C PHE A 134 7.73 -21.03 13.72
N PHE A 135 6.40 -20.87 13.92
CA PHE A 135 5.41 -21.24 12.90
C PHE A 135 5.49 -20.38 11.64
N ALA A 136 5.78 -19.08 11.77
CA ALA A 136 6.01 -18.21 10.62
C ALA A 136 7.21 -18.69 9.80
N ASN A 137 8.35 -18.97 10.44
CA ASN A 137 9.54 -19.47 9.76
C ASN A 137 9.30 -20.83 9.07
N LEU A 138 8.52 -21.71 9.70
CA LEU A 138 8.14 -22.99 9.11
C LEU A 138 7.24 -22.80 7.89
N PHE A 139 6.28 -21.89 7.98
CA PHE A 139 5.40 -21.52 6.88
C PHE A 139 6.17 -20.97 5.67
N TYR A 140 7.07 -19.97 5.88
CA TYR A 140 7.89 -19.43 4.80
C TYR A 140 8.81 -20.46 4.17
N LYS A 141 9.41 -21.35 4.97
CA LYS A 141 10.21 -22.47 4.43
C LYS A 141 9.38 -23.43 3.57
N LEU A 142 8.15 -23.73 3.99
CA LEU A 142 7.26 -24.60 3.24
C LEU A 142 6.79 -23.95 1.94
N ILE A 143 6.35 -22.69 2.01
CA ILE A 143 5.90 -21.93 0.84
C ILE A 143 7.03 -21.76 -0.17
N ASN A 144 8.23 -21.36 0.25
CA ASN A 144 9.38 -21.19 -0.65
C ASN A 144 9.85 -22.52 -1.28
N LYS A 145 9.47 -23.67 -0.70
CA LYS A 145 9.74 -24.97 -1.30
C LYS A 145 8.70 -25.35 -2.36
N ILE A 146 7.48 -24.82 -2.26
CA ILE A 146 6.35 -25.14 -3.15
C ILE A 146 6.21 -24.07 -4.24
N SER A 147 6.48 -22.82 -3.90
CA SER A 147 6.40 -21.67 -4.82
C SER A 147 7.64 -21.60 -5.71
N GLN A 148 7.43 -21.17 -6.95
CA GLN A 148 8.52 -20.84 -7.89
C GLN A 148 9.14 -19.45 -7.61
N VAL A 149 8.50 -18.66 -6.73
CA VAL A 149 8.93 -17.32 -6.34
C VAL A 149 9.42 -17.35 -4.88
N GLU A 150 10.60 -16.81 -4.62
CA GLU A 150 11.16 -16.70 -3.27
C GLU A 150 10.41 -15.61 -2.49
N MET A 151 9.62 -16.02 -1.50
CA MET A 151 8.91 -15.10 -0.62
C MET A 151 9.85 -14.61 0.49
N VAL A 152 10.09 -13.29 0.52
CA VAL A 152 10.93 -12.65 1.54
C VAL A 152 10.19 -12.57 2.87
N ASP A 153 10.74 -13.21 3.91
CA ASP A 153 10.19 -13.11 5.27
C ASP A 153 10.20 -11.68 5.78
N GLY A 154 9.06 -11.24 6.34
CA GLY A 154 8.89 -9.89 6.87
C GLY A 154 8.62 -8.81 5.81
N ALA A 155 8.43 -9.16 4.53
CA ALA A 155 7.98 -8.20 3.52
C ALA A 155 6.62 -7.59 3.93
N ARG A 156 6.51 -6.27 3.81
CA ARG A 156 5.29 -5.52 4.07
C ARG A 156 4.60 -5.13 2.77
N ASP A 157 3.34 -4.69 2.88
CA ASP A 157 2.58 -4.21 1.73
C ASP A 157 3.08 -2.82 1.29
N PHE A 158 3.70 -2.06 2.18
CA PHE A 158 4.27 -0.75 1.87
C PHE A 158 5.46 -0.88 0.90
N ARG A 159 5.20 -0.54 -0.35
CA ARG A 159 6.15 -0.57 -1.46
C ARG A 159 5.92 0.60 -2.41
N LEU A 160 6.97 1.08 -3.04
CA LEU A 160 6.91 2.07 -4.12
C LEU A 160 7.31 1.39 -5.43
N MET A 161 6.43 1.45 -6.40
CA MET A 161 6.55 0.76 -7.70
C MET A 161 6.58 1.78 -8.84
N ARG A 162 7.33 1.51 -9.91
CA ARG A 162 7.19 2.23 -11.16
C ARG A 162 5.90 1.83 -11.87
N ARG A 163 5.37 2.71 -12.71
CA ARG A 163 4.16 2.48 -13.52
C ARG A 163 4.22 1.16 -14.29
N GLN A 164 5.34 0.85 -14.94
CA GLN A 164 5.50 -0.39 -15.73
C GLN A 164 5.29 -1.67 -14.91
N MET A 165 5.70 -1.68 -13.64
CA MET A 165 5.44 -2.81 -12.75
C MET A 165 3.96 -2.92 -12.40
N VAL A 166 3.28 -1.79 -12.16
CA VAL A 166 1.84 -1.78 -11.89
C VAL A 166 1.04 -2.31 -13.08
N GLU A 167 1.40 -1.92 -14.29
CA GLU A 167 0.80 -2.41 -15.54
C GLU A 167 0.96 -3.93 -15.65
N ALA A 168 2.17 -4.44 -15.40
CA ALA A 168 2.42 -5.88 -15.41
C ALA A 168 1.58 -6.63 -14.33
N ILE A 169 1.42 -6.06 -13.14
CA ILE A 169 0.56 -6.62 -12.07
C ILE A 169 -0.91 -6.65 -12.51
N LEU A 170 -1.38 -5.62 -13.21
CA LEU A 170 -2.77 -5.54 -13.68
C LEU A 170 -3.07 -6.53 -14.82
N GLU A 171 -2.07 -6.92 -15.61
CA GLU A 171 -2.21 -7.95 -16.66
C GLU A 171 -2.40 -9.36 -16.08
N VAL A 172 -1.96 -9.62 -14.83
CA VAL A 172 -2.17 -10.91 -14.16
C VAL A 172 -3.65 -11.07 -13.80
N SER A 173 -4.34 -11.98 -14.49
CA SER A 173 -5.79 -12.17 -14.40
C SER A 173 -6.26 -13.15 -13.29
N GLU A 174 -5.40 -13.49 -12.34
CA GLU A 174 -5.74 -14.45 -11.28
C GLU A 174 -6.76 -13.88 -10.28
N TYR A 175 -7.83 -14.64 -10.01
CA TYR A 175 -8.88 -14.24 -9.06
C TYR A 175 -8.40 -14.20 -7.59
N ASN A 176 -7.58 -15.19 -7.19
CA ASN A 176 -7.02 -15.27 -5.85
C ASN A 176 -5.59 -14.72 -5.84
N ARG A 177 -5.46 -13.40 -5.81
CA ARG A 177 -4.18 -12.71 -5.71
C ARG A 177 -3.72 -12.68 -4.26
N PHE A 178 -2.43 -12.91 -4.05
CA PHE A 178 -1.78 -12.73 -2.77
C PHE A 178 -0.73 -11.63 -2.92
N SER A 179 -1.00 -10.46 -2.37
CA SER A 179 -0.19 -9.24 -2.57
C SER A 179 1.30 -9.40 -2.23
N LYS A 180 1.65 -10.34 -1.34
CA LYS A 180 3.04 -10.63 -0.96
C LYS A 180 3.76 -11.60 -1.89
N GLY A 181 3.07 -12.19 -2.86
CA GLY A 181 3.61 -13.15 -3.82
C GLY A 181 3.69 -12.62 -5.26
N ILE A 182 3.35 -11.36 -5.46
CA ILE A 182 3.42 -10.67 -6.75
C ILE A 182 4.67 -9.80 -6.82
#